data_47392976f558172cf2e2641a3884f437
#
_entry.id   47392976f558172cf2e2641a3884f437
#
_cell.length_a   1.000
_cell.length_b   1.000
_cell.length_c   1.000
_cell.angle_alpha   90.00
_cell.angle_beta   90.00
_cell.angle_gamma   90.00
#
_symmetry.space_group_name_H-M   'P 1'
#
loop_
_entity.id
_entity.type
_entity.pdbx_description
1 polymer ?
#
loop_
_entity_poly.entity_id
_entity_poly.type
_entity_poly.pdbx_seq_one_letter_code
_entity_poly.pdbx_strand_id
1 'polypeptide(L)'
;SEGEKKEKLRAIAACYPIVSTWASPKELGLSEVQELKGHPLAAGNEGSETANVSGEVFDVLGINEENSEIWYYGIKGGADGIRDQWADGIHAFTESPVSAYKDLASENRIRFLSYTDEELDAILAGHPEYSKITIPAETYENQDEEITTFCEKVLVCVSADMDEELAHEIAWALEVNGPVYTAGQDFMRAMDDKEFRALDLPVPLHDGARRYYEEQGYFK
;
A
#
# COMPACT_ATOMS: atom_id res chain seq x y z
N SER A 1 20.67 9.99 -2.52
CA SER A 1 20.64 11.31 -3.17
C SER A 1 19.19 11.67 -3.50
N GLU A 2 18.53 12.33 -2.57
CA GLU A 2 17.24 12.96 -2.81
C GLU A 2 17.38 13.98 -3.95
N GLY A 3 16.54 13.87 -4.97
CA GLY A 3 16.37 14.90 -5.99
C GLY A 3 17.04 14.67 -7.34
N GLU A 4 17.82 13.63 -7.59
CA GLU A 4 18.20 13.29 -8.97
C GLU A 4 17.03 12.57 -9.65
N LYS A 5 16.42 13.24 -10.63
CA LYS A 5 15.46 12.60 -11.54
C LYS A 5 16.12 11.38 -12.17
N LYS A 6 15.59 10.21 -11.90
CA LYS A 6 16.02 8.96 -12.57
C LYS A 6 15.45 8.95 -13.99
N GLU A 7 15.97 9.86 -14.83
CA GLU A 7 15.49 10.09 -16.21
C GLU A 7 15.49 8.85 -17.09
N LYS A 8 16.28 7.85 -16.70
CA LYS A 8 16.38 6.56 -17.41
C LYS A 8 15.49 5.45 -16.84
N LEU A 9 14.68 5.73 -15.82
CA LEU A 9 13.75 4.73 -15.29
C LEU A 9 12.48 4.68 -16.15
N ARG A 10 12.07 3.48 -16.53
CA ARG A 10 10.84 3.20 -17.27
C ARG A 10 10.09 2.06 -16.62
N ALA A 11 8.76 2.16 -16.58
CA ALA A 11 7.92 1.07 -16.13
C ALA A 11 7.62 0.09 -17.26
N ILE A 12 7.53 -1.17 -16.93
CA ILE A 12 6.92 -2.20 -17.80
C ILE A 12 5.46 -2.37 -17.39
N ALA A 13 5.18 -2.57 -16.10
CA ALA A 13 3.84 -2.80 -15.57
C ALA A 13 3.76 -2.45 -14.09
N ALA A 14 2.57 -2.15 -13.58
CA ALA A 14 2.26 -2.29 -12.16
C ALA A 14 1.90 -3.74 -11.84
N CYS A 15 2.34 -4.22 -10.67
CA CYS A 15 2.11 -5.59 -10.20
C CYS A 15 0.99 -5.66 -9.18
N TYR A 16 1.10 -4.94 -8.09
CA TYR A 16 0.13 -4.92 -7.00
C TYR A 16 0.24 -3.62 -6.20
N PRO A 17 -0.81 -3.25 -5.46
CA PRO A 17 -0.73 -2.15 -4.52
C PRO A 17 -0.09 -2.60 -3.21
N ILE A 18 0.75 -1.75 -2.63
CA ILE A 18 1.03 -1.74 -1.20
C ILE A 18 0.12 -0.70 -0.55
N VAL A 19 -0.50 -1.07 0.56
CA VAL A 19 -1.65 -0.37 1.11
C VAL A 19 -1.37 0.07 2.54
N SER A 20 -1.71 1.32 2.87
CA SER A 20 -1.68 1.81 4.25
C SER A 20 -2.82 1.17 5.03
N THR A 21 -2.50 0.30 5.97
CA THR A 21 -3.50 -0.39 6.79
C THR A 21 -3.23 -0.16 8.26
N TRP A 22 -4.13 0.60 8.91
CA TRP A 22 -4.11 0.82 10.34
C TRP A 22 -5.10 -0.11 11.04
N ALA A 23 -4.69 -0.66 12.18
CA ALA A 23 -5.56 -1.42 13.06
C ALA A 23 -5.36 -1.02 14.51
N SER A 24 -6.45 -1.13 15.30
CA SER A 24 -6.50 -0.78 16.72
C SER A 24 -7.19 -1.88 17.49
N PRO A 25 -6.92 -2.06 18.83
CA PRO A 25 -7.70 -2.93 19.68
C PRO A 25 -9.20 -2.64 19.57
N LYS A 26 -9.99 -3.68 19.37
CA LYS A 26 -11.45 -3.55 19.16
C LYS A 26 -12.16 -2.89 20.34
N GLU A 27 -11.69 -3.11 21.57
CA GLU A 27 -12.22 -2.56 22.79
C GLU A 27 -12.11 -1.03 22.90
N LEU A 28 -11.20 -0.40 22.15
CA LEU A 28 -11.08 1.06 22.13
C LEU A 28 -12.18 1.72 21.30
N GLY A 29 -12.81 0.98 20.38
CA GLY A 29 -13.93 1.48 19.58
C GLY A 29 -13.56 2.53 18.53
N LEU A 30 -12.26 2.71 18.23
CA LEU A 30 -11.79 3.66 17.22
C LEU A 30 -12.20 3.20 15.81
N SER A 31 -12.46 4.12 14.91
CA SER A 31 -12.89 3.87 13.53
C SER A 31 -12.10 4.66 12.49
N GLU A 32 -11.48 5.75 12.89
CA GLU A 32 -10.73 6.65 12.03
C GLU A 32 -9.28 6.79 12.49
N VAL A 33 -8.36 6.99 11.53
CA VAL A 33 -6.91 7.05 11.83
C VAL A 33 -6.55 8.27 12.70
N GLN A 34 -7.23 9.41 12.53
CA GLN A 34 -7.02 10.60 13.36
C GLN A 34 -7.30 10.36 14.86
N GLU A 35 -8.16 9.40 15.18
CA GLU A 35 -8.49 9.07 16.58
C GLU A 35 -7.32 8.42 17.32
N LEU A 36 -6.28 7.96 16.60
CA LEU A 36 -5.04 7.44 17.18
C LEU A 36 -4.18 8.50 17.88
N LYS A 37 -4.48 9.78 17.70
CA LYS A 37 -3.77 10.85 18.39
C LYS A 37 -3.96 10.73 19.89
N GLY A 38 -2.87 10.66 20.63
CA GLY A 38 -2.86 10.49 22.09
C GLY A 38 -2.69 9.03 22.53
N HIS A 39 -2.61 8.09 21.60
CA HIS A 39 -2.44 6.67 21.85
C HIS A 39 -1.00 6.19 21.60
N PRO A 40 -0.55 5.08 22.23
CA PRO A 40 0.71 4.43 21.90
C PRO A 40 0.61 3.69 20.55
N LEU A 41 1.57 3.95 19.65
CA LEU A 41 1.54 3.52 18.26
C LEU A 41 2.78 2.71 17.88
N ALA A 42 2.60 1.60 17.15
CA ALA A 42 3.67 0.87 16.48
C ALA A 42 3.70 1.27 15.00
N ALA A 43 4.70 2.08 14.62
CA ALA A 43 4.76 2.81 13.36
C ALA A 43 5.64 2.14 12.27
N GLY A 44 5.99 0.86 12.42
CA GLY A 44 6.92 0.16 11.52
C GLY A 44 8.36 0.14 12.05
N ASN A 45 9.22 -0.71 11.50
CA ASN A 45 10.63 -0.73 11.86
C ASN A 45 11.33 0.58 11.47
N GLU A 46 12.24 1.04 12.30
CA GLU A 46 13.06 2.20 11.98
C GLU A 46 13.75 2.04 10.60
N GLY A 47 13.60 3.05 9.75
CA GLY A 47 14.15 3.05 8.38
C GLY A 47 13.41 2.18 7.37
N SER A 48 12.26 1.59 7.74
CA SER A 48 11.39 0.89 6.80
C SER A 48 10.44 1.86 6.08
N GLU A 49 9.91 1.42 4.94
CA GLU A 49 8.89 2.18 4.21
C GLU A 49 7.64 2.42 5.07
N THR A 50 7.20 1.42 5.83
CA THR A 50 6.09 1.61 6.78
C THR A 50 6.37 2.74 7.76
N ALA A 51 7.59 2.85 8.30
CA ALA A 51 7.92 3.93 9.24
C ALA A 51 7.96 5.31 8.55
N ASN A 52 8.44 5.38 7.30
CA ASN A 52 8.43 6.61 6.52
C ASN A 52 7.00 7.09 6.28
N VAL A 53 6.15 6.19 5.76
CA VAL A 53 4.73 6.48 5.50
C VAL A 53 3.97 6.80 6.79
N SER A 54 4.28 6.13 7.90
CA SER A 54 3.73 6.52 9.21
C SER A 54 4.08 7.97 9.57
N GLY A 55 5.32 8.39 9.33
CA GLY A 55 5.76 9.76 9.57
C GLY A 55 4.99 10.78 8.74
N GLU A 56 4.79 10.49 7.44
CA GLU A 56 4.00 11.33 6.53
C GLU A 56 2.54 11.47 6.98
N VAL A 57 1.92 10.36 7.39
CA VAL A 57 0.57 10.35 7.97
C VAL A 57 0.53 11.17 9.27
N PHE A 58 1.53 11.00 10.14
CA PHE A 58 1.62 11.72 11.41
C PHE A 58 1.76 13.23 11.19
N ASP A 59 2.54 13.66 10.21
CA ASP A 59 2.69 15.07 9.86
C ASP A 59 1.35 15.70 9.45
N VAL A 60 0.55 14.99 8.65
CA VAL A 60 -0.79 15.45 8.22
C VAL A 60 -1.77 15.49 9.39
N LEU A 61 -1.77 14.47 10.26
CA LEU A 61 -2.71 14.35 11.38
C LEU A 61 -2.28 15.10 12.64
N GLY A 62 -1.06 15.67 12.64
CA GLY A 62 -0.47 16.34 13.80
C GLY A 62 -0.23 15.37 14.96
N ILE A 63 0.14 14.14 14.66
CA ILE A 63 0.60 13.13 15.63
C ILE A 63 2.12 13.30 15.78
N ASN A 64 2.64 13.32 16.99
CA ASN A 64 4.07 13.47 17.27
C ASN A 64 4.40 12.96 18.68
N GLU A 65 5.69 12.91 19.02
CA GLU A 65 6.18 12.43 20.31
C GLU A 65 5.76 13.28 21.52
N GLU A 66 5.24 14.51 21.31
CA GLU A 66 4.69 15.35 22.38
C GLU A 66 3.27 14.93 22.79
N ASN A 67 2.53 14.27 21.87
CA ASN A 67 1.15 13.90 22.10
C ASN A 67 0.85 12.39 21.99
N SER A 68 1.79 11.58 21.54
CA SER A 68 1.63 10.13 21.40
C SER A 68 2.94 9.41 21.68
N GLU A 69 2.89 8.20 22.22
CA GLU A 69 4.05 7.33 22.29
C GLU A 69 4.23 6.61 20.95
N ILE A 70 5.36 6.84 20.28
CA ILE A 70 5.63 6.24 18.96
C ILE A 70 6.75 5.21 19.07
N TRP A 71 6.42 3.96 18.76
CA TRP A 71 7.32 2.83 18.79
C TRP A 71 7.66 2.35 17.38
N TYR A 72 8.95 2.19 17.10
CA TYR A 72 9.44 1.73 15.79
C TYR A 72 9.60 0.20 15.77
N TYR A 73 8.47 -0.49 15.85
CA TYR A 73 8.39 -1.94 15.72
C TYR A 73 7.66 -2.32 14.42
N GLY A 74 8.19 -3.34 13.73
CA GLY A 74 7.54 -3.87 12.52
C GLY A 74 6.22 -4.56 12.81
N ILE A 75 5.54 -4.95 11.75
CA ILE A 75 4.17 -5.49 11.77
C ILE A 75 3.99 -6.59 12.82
N LYS A 76 4.93 -7.54 12.90
CA LYS A 76 4.87 -8.62 13.90
C LYS A 76 5.00 -8.08 15.33
N GLY A 77 5.97 -7.20 15.58
CA GLY A 77 6.16 -6.59 16.90
C GLY A 77 4.95 -5.75 17.31
N GLY A 78 4.38 -4.98 16.37
CA GLY A 78 3.13 -4.26 16.60
C GLY A 78 1.95 -5.18 16.93
N ALA A 79 1.82 -6.31 16.21
CA ALA A 79 0.79 -7.31 16.52
C ALA A 79 0.96 -7.92 17.91
N ASP A 80 2.20 -8.18 18.32
CA ASP A 80 2.49 -8.61 19.68
C ASP A 80 2.14 -7.49 20.68
N GLY A 81 2.38 -6.22 20.30
CA GLY A 81 1.99 -5.06 21.10
C GLY A 81 0.50 -4.94 21.39
N ILE A 82 -0.34 -5.28 20.40
CA ILE A 82 -1.81 -5.38 20.62
C ILE A 82 -2.13 -6.50 21.61
N ARG A 83 -1.49 -7.69 21.49
CA ARG A 83 -1.73 -8.82 22.39
C ARG A 83 -1.29 -8.52 23.82
N ASP A 84 -0.16 -7.85 23.97
CA ASP A 84 0.47 -7.50 25.24
C ASP A 84 -0.01 -6.16 25.80
N GLN A 85 -0.91 -5.46 25.08
CA GLN A 85 -1.57 -4.22 25.50
C GLN A 85 -0.61 -3.03 25.72
N TRP A 86 0.46 -2.94 24.93
CA TRP A 86 1.33 -1.77 24.93
C TRP A 86 1.20 -0.90 23.64
N ALA A 87 0.47 -1.37 22.64
CA ALA A 87 0.15 -0.59 21.44
C ALA A 87 -1.36 -0.52 21.24
N ASP A 88 -1.86 0.68 20.98
CA ASP A 88 -3.26 0.99 20.67
C ASP A 88 -3.48 1.22 19.17
N GLY A 89 -2.41 1.44 18.41
CA GLY A 89 -2.43 1.53 16.96
C GLY A 89 -1.23 0.84 16.33
N ILE A 90 -1.47 0.09 15.26
CA ILE A 90 -0.42 -0.57 14.49
C ILE A 90 -0.57 -0.25 13.01
N HIS A 91 0.54 0.07 12.34
CA HIS A 91 0.58 0.36 10.92
C HIS A 91 1.28 -0.72 10.11
N ALA A 92 0.74 -0.99 8.94
CA ALA A 92 1.38 -1.75 7.88
C ALA A 92 1.23 -1.00 6.55
N PHE A 93 2.36 -0.76 5.86
CA PHE A 93 2.36 -0.31 4.48
C PHE A 93 2.96 -1.42 3.63
N THR A 94 2.09 -2.32 3.16
CA THR A 94 2.47 -3.54 2.45
C THR A 94 1.27 -4.11 1.69
N GLU A 95 1.41 -5.29 1.08
CA GLU A 95 0.30 -5.98 0.43
C GLU A 95 -0.86 -6.27 1.41
N SER A 96 -2.08 -6.20 0.91
CA SER A 96 -3.30 -6.57 1.65
C SER A 96 -3.90 -7.85 1.05
N PRO A 97 -4.35 -8.80 1.90
CA PRO A 97 -4.45 -8.76 3.35
C PRO A 97 -3.13 -9.11 4.08
N VAL A 98 -2.82 -8.34 5.12
CA VAL A 98 -1.63 -8.48 5.97
C VAL A 98 -1.73 -9.74 6.84
N SER A 99 -0.74 -10.62 6.78
CA SER A 99 -0.80 -11.92 7.48
C SER A 99 -0.97 -11.79 9.00
N ALA A 100 -0.19 -10.93 9.66
CA ALA A 100 -0.28 -10.73 11.10
C ALA A 100 -1.63 -10.14 11.54
N TYR A 101 -2.29 -9.37 10.66
CA TYR A 101 -3.62 -8.81 10.92
C TYR A 101 -4.72 -9.85 10.73
N LYS A 102 -4.54 -10.82 9.82
CA LYS A 102 -5.45 -11.98 9.71
C LYS A 102 -5.55 -12.73 11.03
N ASP A 103 -4.41 -12.96 11.69
CA ASP A 103 -4.39 -13.68 12.99
C ASP A 103 -5.14 -12.88 14.06
N LEU A 104 -4.86 -11.58 14.20
CA LEU A 104 -5.55 -10.72 15.18
C LEU A 104 -7.04 -10.56 14.88
N ALA A 105 -7.41 -10.48 13.60
CA ALA A 105 -8.80 -10.38 13.17
C ALA A 105 -9.56 -11.67 13.45
N SER A 106 -8.96 -12.85 13.22
CA SER A 106 -9.57 -14.14 13.53
C SER A 106 -9.79 -14.34 15.04
N GLU A 107 -8.90 -13.78 15.86
CA GLU A 107 -9.05 -13.71 17.32
C GLU A 107 -10.08 -12.63 17.76
N ASN A 108 -10.66 -11.87 16.82
CA ASN A 108 -11.58 -10.75 17.07
C ASN A 108 -11.00 -9.66 17.98
N ARG A 109 -9.69 -9.43 17.90
CA ARG A 109 -8.96 -8.51 18.77
C ARG A 109 -8.84 -7.10 18.22
N ILE A 110 -8.92 -6.94 16.90
CA ILE A 110 -8.69 -5.64 16.24
C ILE A 110 -9.91 -5.16 15.46
N ARG A 111 -9.92 -3.86 15.25
CA ARG A 111 -10.73 -3.16 14.26
C ARG A 111 -9.79 -2.40 13.33
N PHE A 112 -10.16 -2.33 12.06
CA PHE A 112 -9.44 -1.55 11.07
C PHE A 112 -9.95 -0.12 11.05
N LEU A 113 -9.05 0.83 10.75
CA LEU A 113 -9.34 2.25 10.75
C LEU A 113 -9.36 2.77 9.31
N SER A 114 -10.30 3.65 9.01
CA SER A 114 -10.38 4.35 7.73
C SER A 114 -9.81 5.76 7.87
N TYR A 115 -9.32 6.30 6.76
CA TYR A 115 -9.08 7.73 6.64
C TYR A 115 -10.37 8.43 6.23
N THR A 116 -10.55 9.66 6.66
CA THR A 116 -11.55 10.56 6.12
C THR A 116 -11.15 11.06 4.73
N ASP A 117 -12.10 11.57 3.95
CA ASP A 117 -11.78 12.16 2.64
C ASP A 117 -10.83 13.36 2.76
N GLU A 118 -10.98 14.18 3.80
CA GLU A 118 -10.11 15.34 4.05
C GLU A 118 -8.67 14.93 4.36
N GLU A 119 -8.47 13.87 5.14
CA GLU A 119 -7.14 13.32 5.45
C GLU A 119 -6.47 12.75 4.19
N LEU A 120 -7.22 11.99 3.40
CA LEU A 120 -6.72 11.44 2.14
C LEU A 120 -6.34 12.54 1.16
N ASP A 121 -7.19 13.56 0.98
CA ASP A 121 -6.90 14.68 0.09
C ASP A 121 -5.61 15.40 0.53
N ALA A 122 -5.39 15.56 1.83
CA ALA A 122 -4.18 16.19 2.37
C ALA A 122 -2.92 15.32 2.14
N ILE A 123 -3.01 14.01 2.37
CA ILE A 123 -1.90 13.07 2.15
C ILE A 123 -1.55 13.02 0.66
N LEU A 124 -2.54 12.81 -0.20
CA LEU A 124 -2.35 12.67 -1.65
C LEU A 124 -1.83 13.95 -2.32
N ALA A 125 -2.17 15.12 -1.78
CA ALA A 125 -1.68 16.40 -2.30
C ALA A 125 -0.14 16.54 -2.19
N GLY A 126 0.48 15.91 -1.19
CA GLY A 126 1.93 15.89 -0.99
C GLY A 126 2.65 14.75 -1.72
N HIS A 127 1.93 13.71 -2.13
CA HIS A 127 2.46 12.42 -2.56
C HIS A 127 1.78 11.95 -3.86
N PRO A 128 2.24 12.41 -5.03
CA PRO A 128 1.65 12.04 -6.33
C PRO A 128 1.80 10.55 -6.69
N GLU A 129 2.65 9.82 -5.99
CA GLU A 129 2.82 8.36 -6.08
C GLU A 129 1.68 7.59 -5.42
N TYR A 130 0.95 8.21 -4.49
CA TYR A 130 -0.16 7.56 -3.79
C TYR A 130 -1.48 7.72 -4.54
N SER A 131 -2.36 6.76 -4.34
CA SER A 131 -3.72 6.76 -4.89
C SER A 131 -4.70 6.29 -3.82
N LYS A 132 -5.92 6.84 -3.83
CA LYS A 132 -7.01 6.36 -2.97
C LYS A 132 -7.40 4.93 -3.37
N ILE A 133 -7.59 4.07 -2.38
CA ILE A 133 -8.05 2.71 -2.55
C ILE A 133 -9.01 2.34 -1.42
N THR A 134 -9.85 1.34 -1.68
CA THR A 134 -10.72 0.74 -0.67
C THR A 134 -10.34 -0.72 -0.51
N ILE A 135 -10.10 -1.17 0.73
CA ILE A 135 -10.01 -2.59 1.06
C ILE A 135 -11.46 -3.08 1.25
N PRO A 136 -11.93 -4.03 0.44
CA PRO A 136 -13.31 -4.50 0.52
C PRO A 136 -13.65 -5.08 1.89
N ALA A 137 -14.91 -4.99 2.29
CA ALA A 137 -15.44 -5.74 3.42
C ALA A 137 -15.14 -7.25 3.26
N GLU A 138 -15.02 -7.96 4.37
CA GLU A 138 -14.70 -9.40 4.41
C GLU A 138 -13.29 -9.77 3.89
N THR A 139 -12.41 -8.78 3.67
CA THR A 139 -10.99 -9.05 3.37
C THR A 139 -10.28 -9.71 4.57
N TYR A 140 -10.69 -9.32 5.77
CA TYR A 140 -10.26 -9.93 7.02
C TYR A 140 -11.48 -10.52 7.76
N GLU A 141 -11.25 -11.52 8.58
CA GLU A 141 -12.30 -12.07 9.45
C GLU A 141 -12.78 -11.00 10.43
N ASN A 142 -14.12 -10.93 10.65
CA ASN A 142 -14.76 -9.90 11.49
C ASN A 142 -14.58 -8.44 11.02
N GLN A 143 -14.29 -8.23 9.75
CA GLN A 143 -14.28 -6.91 9.10
C GLN A 143 -15.55 -6.78 8.23
N ASP A 144 -16.61 -6.22 8.80
CA ASP A 144 -17.93 -6.12 8.15
C ASP A 144 -18.04 -4.90 7.22
N GLU A 145 -17.15 -3.92 7.37
CA GLU A 145 -17.15 -2.65 6.62
C GLU A 145 -15.91 -2.55 5.73
N GLU A 146 -16.04 -1.84 4.62
CA GLU A 146 -14.89 -1.48 3.79
C GLU A 146 -13.95 -0.50 4.51
N ILE A 147 -12.66 -0.52 4.16
CA ILE A 147 -11.66 0.36 4.73
C ILE A 147 -11.22 1.34 3.64
N THR A 148 -11.49 2.62 3.84
CA THR A 148 -11.04 3.68 2.94
C THR A 148 -9.60 4.08 3.32
N THR A 149 -8.68 4.01 2.34
CA THR A 149 -7.25 4.22 2.56
C THR A 149 -6.53 4.66 1.27
N PHE A 150 -5.20 4.65 1.29
CA PHE A 150 -4.37 4.91 0.13
C PHE A 150 -3.35 3.80 -0.12
N CYS A 151 -2.82 3.77 -1.33
CA CYS A 151 -1.82 2.80 -1.75
C CYS A 151 -0.76 3.43 -2.65
N GLU A 152 0.34 2.73 -2.80
CA GLU A 152 1.34 2.92 -3.86
C GLU A 152 1.39 1.68 -4.76
N LYS A 153 1.66 1.87 -6.05
CA LYS A 153 1.80 0.77 -7.02
C LYS A 153 3.22 0.24 -7.01
N VAL A 154 3.39 -1.04 -6.75
CA VAL A 154 4.67 -1.74 -6.99
C VAL A 154 4.85 -1.97 -8.48
N LEU A 155 5.98 -1.49 -9.04
CA LEU A 155 6.25 -1.49 -10.48
C LEU A 155 7.39 -2.44 -10.84
N VAL A 156 7.26 -3.09 -12.00
CA VAL A 156 8.41 -3.63 -12.72
C VAL A 156 9.02 -2.51 -13.53
N CYS A 157 10.26 -2.14 -13.19
CA CYS A 157 10.98 -1.05 -13.86
C CYS A 157 12.24 -1.55 -14.57
N VAL A 158 12.58 -0.87 -15.66
CA VAL A 158 13.75 -1.14 -16.49
C VAL A 158 14.47 0.16 -16.86
N SER A 159 15.67 0.06 -17.45
CA SER A 159 16.33 1.21 -18.06
C SER A 159 15.62 1.64 -19.33
N ALA A 160 15.56 2.95 -19.60
CA ALA A 160 15.10 3.49 -20.88
C ALA A 160 15.98 3.05 -22.07
N ASP A 161 17.20 2.59 -21.81
CA ASP A 161 18.13 2.08 -22.83
C ASP A 161 17.92 0.58 -23.12
N MET A 162 16.93 -0.07 -22.50
CA MET A 162 16.59 -1.47 -22.78
C MET A 162 16.11 -1.60 -24.22
N ASP A 163 16.38 -2.75 -24.85
CA ASP A 163 15.88 -3.05 -26.19
C ASP A 163 14.34 -3.11 -26.19
N GLU A 164 13.72 -2.46 -27.20
CA GLU A 164 12.26 -2.35 -27.28
C GLU A 164 11.56 -3.71 -27.44
N GLU A 165 12.14 -4.65 -28.23
CA GLU A 165 11.57 -5.98 -28.38
C GLU A 165 11.61 -6.75 -27.06
N LEU A 166 12.72 -6.64 -26.31
CA LEU A 166 12.82 -7.27 -25.01
C LEU A 166 11.80 -6.69 -24.01
N ALA A 167 11.62 -5.38 -23.99
CA ALA A 167 10.63 -4.73 -23.13
C ALA A 167 9.18 -5.13 -23.51
N HIS A 168 8.90 -5.27 -24.81
CA HIS A 168 7.63 -5.78 -25.31
C HIS A 168 7.39 -7.23 -24.88
N GLU A 169 8.41 -8.09 -25.04
CA GLU A 169 8.32 -9.48 -24.60
C GLU A 169 8.11 -9.63 -23.09
N ILE A 170 8.73 -8.77 -22.27
CA ILE A 170 8.52 -8.75 -20.80
C ILE A 170 7.07 -8.37 -20.48
N ALA A 171 6.53 -7.33 -21.12
CA ALA A 171 5.13 -6.92 -20.93
C ALA A 171 4.15 -8.04 -21.30
N TRP A 172 4.39 -8.69 -22.45
CA TRP A 172 3.64 -9.87 -22.88
C TRP A 172 3.74 -11.02 -21.86
N ALA A 173 4.96 -11.35 -21.42
CA ALA A 173 5.19 -12.45 -20.48
C ALA A 173 4.49 -12.21 -19.13
N LEU A 174 4.51 -10.98 -18.62
CA LEU A 174 3.80 -10.61 -17.40
C LEU A 174 2.28 -10.78 -17.55
N GLU A 175 1.71 -10.41 -18.69
CA GLU A 175 0.27 -10.57 -18.92
C GLU A 175 -0.14 -12.04 -19.09
N VAL A 176 0.56 -12.79 -19.95
CA VAL A 176 0.22 -14.19 -20.26
C VAL A 176 0.40 -15.10 -19.04
N ASN A 177 1.38 -14.80 -18.18
CA ASN A 177 1.62 -15.56 -16.95
C ASN A 177 0.90 -14.99 -15.72
N GLY A 178 0.09 -13.94 -15.86
CA GLY A 178 -0.71 -13.37 -14.79
C GLY A 178 -1.39 -14.40 -13.91
N PRO A 179 -2.14 -15.38 -14.49
CA PRO A 179 -2.80 -16.44 -13.71
C PRO A 179 -1.86 -17.28 -12.84
N VAL A 180 -0.59 -17.42 -13.22
CA VAL A 180 0.41 -18.14 -12.42
C VAL A 180 0.87 -17.30 -11.23
N TYR A 181 1.05 -16.00 -11.42
CA TYR A 181 1.46 -15.08 -10.35
C TYR A 181 0.33 -14.84 -9.35
N THR A 182 -0.93 -14.79 -9.81
CA THR A 182 -2.09 -14.56 -8.96
C THR A 182 -2.58 -15.82 -8.23
N ALA A 183 -2.10 -17.00 -8.61
CA ALA A 183 -2.47 -18.25 -7.97
C ALA A 183 -2.00 -18.31 -6.51
N GLY A 184 -2.94 -18.21 -5.58
CA GLY A 184 -2.67 -18.24 -4.14
C GLY A 184 -2.11 -16.93 -3.54
N GLN A 185 -2.11 -15.85 -4.32
CA GLN A 185 -1.64 -14.52 -3.93
C GLN A 185 -2.72 -13.49 -4.30
N ASP A 186 -3.73 -13.33 -3.45
CA ASP A 186 -4.89 -12.49 -3.76
C ASP A 186 -4.52 -11.03 -4.07
N PHE A 187 -3.51 -10.48 -3.40
CA PHE A 187 -3.03 -9.12 -3.67
C PHE A 187 -2.48 -8.92 -5.10
N MET A 188 -1.98 -10.00 -5.73
CA MET A 188 -1.50 -9.95 -7.11
C MET A 188 -2.63 -9.86 -8.15
N ARG A 189 -3.90 -10.06 -7.76
CA ARG A 189 -5.05 -9.97 -8.68
C ARG A 189 -5.25 -8.57 -9.27
N ALA A 190 -4.66 -7.54 -8.67
CA ALA A 190 -4.64 -6.21 -9.26
C ALA A 190 -3.98 -6.18 -10.65
N MET A 191 -3.06 -7.13 -10.93
CA MET A 191 -2.46 -7.27 -12.26
C MET A 191 -3.46 -7.67 -13.36
N ASP A 192 -4.60 -8.24 -13.01
CA ASP A 192 -5.64 -8.63 -13.97
C ASP A 192 -6.40 -7.40 -14.51
N ASP A 193 -6.37 -6.29 -13.76
CA ASP A 193 -6.95 -5.02 -14.18
C ASP A 193 -6.00 -4.28 -15.13
N LYS A 194 -6.49 -4.01 -16.36
CA LYS A 194 -5.73 -3.32 -17.40
C LYS A 194 -5.38 -1.87 -17.02
N GLU A 195 -6.31 -1.15 -16.40
CA GLU A 195 -6.11 0.23 -15.97
C GLU A 195 -5.07 0.29 -14.86
N PHE A 196 -5.18 -0.58 -13.87
CA PHE A 196 -4.19 -0.67 -12.80
C PHE A 196 -2.79 -0.97 -13.36
N ARG A 197 -2.69 -1.94 -14.28
CA ARG A 197 -1.41 -2.44 -14.81
C ARG A 197 -0.63 -1.40 -15.60
N ALA A 198 -1.26 -0.59 -16.44
CA ALA A 198 -0.57 0.22 -17.44
C ALA A 198 -0.94 1.70 -17.47
N LEU A 199 -1.98 2.13 -16.73
CA LEU A 199 -2.40 3.52 -16.70
C LEU A 199 -2.01 4.20 -15.38
N ASP A 200 -1.88 5.51 -15.42
CA ASP A 200 -1.59 6.36 -14.25
C ASP A 200 -0.41 5.84 -13.41
N LEU A 201 0.68 5.50 -14.11
CA LEU A 201 1.92 5.07 -13.47
C LEU A 201 2.78 6.27 -13.09
N PRO A 202 3.41 6.28 -11.90
CA PRO A 202 4.27 7.36 -11.46
C PRO A 202 5.58 7.45 -12.27
N VAL A 203 5.87 6.43 -13.08
CA VAL A 203 7.03 6.35 -13.97
C VAL A 203 6.55 6.10 -15.41
N PRO A 204 7.10 6.80 -16.44
CA PRO A 204 6.69 6.56 -17.82
C PRO A 204 6.92 5.11 -18.27
N LEU A 205 6.00 4.59 -19.06
CA LEU A 205 6.19 3.28 -19.69
C LEU A 205 7.41 3.28 -20.61
N HIS A 206 8.09 2.13 -20.68
CA HIS A 206 9.07 1.86 -21.74
C HIS A 206 8.36 1.76 -23.10
N ASP A 207 9.00 2.26 -24.17
CA ASP A 207 8.37 2.31 -25.51
C ASP A 207 7.93 0.92 -25.98
N GLY A 208 8.72 -0.12 -25.75
CA GLY A 208 8.35 -1.50 -26.06
C GLY A 208 7.13 -1.99 -25.26
N ALA A 209 7.03 -1.68 -23.97
CA ALA A 209 5.86 -2.03 -23.16
C ALA A 209 4.63 -1.24 -23.59
N ARG A 210 4.79 0.06 -23.93
CA ARG A 210 3.71 0.89 -24.47
C ARG A 210 3.17 0.29 -25.76
N ARG A 211 4.04 -0.08 -26.70
CA ARG A 211 3.66 -0.72 -27.97
C ARG A 211 2.84 -1.98 -27.71
N TYR A 212 3.28 -2.86 -26.80
CA TYR A 212 2.53 -4.05 -26.45
C TYR A 212 1.11 -3.71 -25.97
N TYR A 213 0.98 -2.77 -25.03
CA TYR A 213 -0.32 -2.38 -24.49
C TYR A 213 -1.23 -1.67 -25.51
N GLU A 214 -0.67 -0.92 -26.47
CA GLU A 214 -1.41 -0.36 -27.61
C GLU A 214 -1.98 -1.46 -28.49
N GLU A 215 -1.17 -2.49 -28.81
CA GLU A 215 -1.59 -3.67 -29.60
C GLU A 215 -2.70 -4.46 -28.88
N GLN A 216 -2.69 -4.49 -27.56
CA GLN A 216 -3.73 -5.16 -26.75
C GLN A 216 -4.95 -4.25 -26.44
N GLY A 217 -4.97 -3.02 -26.94
CA GLY A 217 -6.10 -2.09 -26.81
C GLY A 217 -6.27 -1.51 -25.40
N TYR A 218 -5.17 -1.33 -24.66
CA TYR A 218 -5.18 -0.68 -23.34
C TYR A 218 -5.41 0.82 -23.42
N PHE A 219 -4.87 1.45 -24.47
CA PHE A 219 -5.05 2.88 -24.74
C PHE A 219 -6.05 3.06 -25.86
N LYS A 220 -7.07 3.87 -25.63
CA LYS A 220 -8.09 4.24 -26.64
C LYS A 220 -7.70 5.53 -27.33
#